data_12163aead9e18f584f7d6f7d3f9bc588
#
_entry.id   12163aead9e18f584f7d6f7d3f9bc588
#
_cell.length_a   1.000
_cell.length_b   1.000
_cell.length_c   1.000
_cell.angle_alpha   90.00
_cell.angle_beta   90.00
_cell.angle_gamma   90.00
#
_symmetry.space_group_name_H-M   'P 1'
#
loop_
_entity.id
_entity.type
_entity.pdbx_description
1 polymer ?
#
loop_
_entity_poly.entity_id
_entity_poly.type
_entity_poly.pdbx_seq_one_letter_code
_entity_poly.pdbx_strand_id
1 'polypeptide(L)'
;MRKEINSLRLFCVKASLDKTVMAKIISIGTAVPPFVATQDDAKAFAMNLYGEAYKGNLDKLVSIFENTLIKKRHFCVPVEWFASEKSFEEKNSLYLENALKLSEQAIDDCLQKAQVSLSEIDYLMFVSTTGLATPTIDARLIDKLPFRKTVRRLPLWGLGCAGGASSLAWANIITGADPNANILIVVTELCGLTFVRSDRSKAAFISSALFADGSAAVLVQGNRTKLANEYATPTILRSQTSTMPHSLDVMGWRFNERGFNVVLSQNVPDIVQNFLKEETYKFLQKNNLNRKSIRHFITHPGGAKVLEAYKTAFELSDEQLHFAYKILSEYGNMSAVTVLFILKEFMKKLSTTTTNELGLLAALGPGFSAELLLLEWGRV
;
A
#
# COMPACT_ATOMS: atom_id res chain seq x y z
N MET A 1 -17.04 40.71 17.89
CA MET A 1 -15.98 40.19 18.79
C MET A 1 -15.87 38.67 18.83
N ARG A 2 -16.90 37.84 19.10
CA ARG A 2 -16.74 36.37 19.11
C ARG A 2 -16.49 35.71 17.73
N LYS A 3 -16.95 36.27 16.61
CA LYS A 3 -16.71 35.80 15.24
C LYS A 3 -15.29 36.07 14.73
N GLU A 4 -14.69 37.17 15.14
CA GLU A 4 -13.33 37.54 14.76
C GLU A 4 -12.27 36.73 15.52
N ILE A 5 -12.54 36.36 16.78
CA ILE A 5 -11.64 35.48 17.56
C ILE A 5 -11.57 34.07 16.96
N ASN A 6 -12.68 33.56 16.38
CA ASN A 6 -12.68 32.26 15.71
C ASN A 6 -11.95 32.27 14.35
N SER A 7 -12.00 33.37 13.60
CA SER A 7 -11.25 33.52 12.35
C SER A 7 -9.75 33.64 12.59
N LEU A 8 -9.35 34.38 13.64
CA LEU A 8 -7.95 34.50 14.07
C LEU A 8 -7.38 33.18 14.60
N ARG A 9 -8.17 32.36 15.32
CA ARG A 9 -7.75 31.01 15.74
C ARG A 9 -7.58 30.05 14.58
N LEU A 10 -8.42 30.11 13.54
CA LEU A 10 -8.23 29.33 12.30
C LEU A 10 -6.98 29.77 11.53
N PHE A 11 -6.68 31.07 11.51
CA PHE A 11 -5.48 31.61 10.86
C PHE A 11 -4.18 31.26 11.61
N CYS A 12 -4.19 31.28 12.95
CA CYS A 12 -3.03 30.88 13.76
C CYS A 12 -2.71 29.38 13.68
N VAL A 13 -3.71 28.50 13.52
CA VAL A 13 -3.49 27.05 13.38
C VAL A 13 -2.84 26.73 12.02
N LYS A 14 -3.14 27.51 10.96
CA LYS A 14 -2.46 27.37 9.65
C LYS A 14 -1.00 27.85 9.62
N ALA A 15 -0.61 28.76 10.52
CA ALA A 15 0.73 29.35 10.52
C ALA A 15 1.82 28.47 11.16
N SER A 16 1.48 27.35 11.81
CA SER A 16 2.45 26.50 12.53
C SER A 16 2.92 25.24 11.76
N LEU A 17 2.38 24.96 10.59
CA LEU A 17 2.93 23.93 9.71
C LEU A 17 4.06 24.56 8.90
N ASP A 18 5.30 24.32 9.33
CA ASP A 18 6.48 24.80 8.61
C ASP A 18 6.48 24.19 7.19
N LYS A 19 6.15 25.04 6.19
CA LYS A 19 5.98 24.67 4.79
C LYS A 19 7.30 24.67 4.00
N THR A 20 8.43 24.80 4.68
CA THR A 20 9.72 25.02 4.01
C THR A 20 10.26 23.82 3.27
N VAL A 21 9.80 22.60 3.60
CA VAL A 21 10.26 21.38 2.92
C VAL A 21 9.12 20.36 2.82
N MET A 22 8.64 20.11 1.61
CA MET A 22 7.49 19.25 1.38
C MET A 22 7.70 18.36 0.15
N ALA A 23 7.31 17.10 0.27
CA ALA A 23 7.25 16.14 -0.83
C ALA A 23 5.90 16.26 -1.55
N LYS A 24 5.92 16.31 -2.87
CA LYS A 24 4.72 16.26 -3.71
C LYS A 24 4.64 14.94 -4.46
N ILE A 25 3.49 14.29 -4.44
CA ILE A 25 3.22 13.07 -5.18
C ILE A 25 2.72 13.47 -6.57
N ILE A 26 3.58 13.39 -7.57
CA ILE A 26 3.32 13.93 -8.92
C ILE A 26 2.45 12.98 -9.74
N SER A 27 2.79 11.70 -9.76
CA SER A 27 2.06 10.70 -10.53
C SER A 27 2.12 9.32 -9.88
N ILE A 28 1.13 8.48 -10.22
CA ILE A 28 1.10 7.06 -9.85
C ILE A 28 0.78 6.25 -11.10
N GLY A 29 1.73 5.37 -11.46
CA GLY A 29 1.55 4.31 -12.45
C GLY A 29 1.17 3.00 -11.78
N THR A 30 0.44 2.13 -12.47
CA THR A 30 0.01 0.84 -11.91
C THR A 30 0.05 -0.25 -12.96
N ALA A 31 0.40 -1.46 -12.56
CA ALA A 31 0.36 -2.65 -13.39
C ALA A 31 -0.21 -3.83 -12.61
N VAL A 32 -0.93 -4.69 -13.31
CA VAL A 32 -1.43 -5.97 -12.78
C VAL A 32 -1.06 -7.10 -13.73
N PRO A 33 -0.79 -8.30 -13.22
CA PRO A 33 -0.48 -9.43 -14.07
C PRO A 33 -1.72 -9.93 -14.85
N PRO A 34 -1.52 -10.75 -15.90
CA PRO A 34 -2.55 -11.03 -16.90
C PRO A 34 -3.60 -12.05 -16.47
N PHE A 35 -3.30 -12.95 -15.52
CA PHE A 35 -4.24 -14.00 -15.15
C PHE A 35 -5.23 -13.49 -14.12
N VAL A 36 -6.53 -13.60 -14.45
CA VAL A 36 -7.62 -13.15 -13.57
C VAL A 36 -8.30 -14.37 -12.98
N ALA A 37 -8.47 -14.37 -11.67
CA ALA A 37 -9.32 -15.33 -10.97
C ALA A 37 -10.49 -14.59 -10.32
N THR A 38 -11.70 -15.08 -10.57
CA THR A 38 -12.89 -14.62 -9.84
C THR A 38 -12.86 -15.15 -8.41
N GLN A 39 -13.67 -14.56 -7.53
CA GLN A 39 -13.76 -15.10 -6.17
C GLN A 39 -14.41 -16.49 -6.14
N ASP A 40 -15.26 -16.81 -7.10
CA ASP A 40 -15.86 -18.13 -7.24
C ASP A 40 -14.81 -19.18 -7.67
N ASP A 41 -13.91 -18.85 -8.60
CA ASP A 41 -12.77 -19.72 -8.97
C ASP A 41 -11.88 -20.02 -7.76
N ALA A 42 -11.55 -18.98 -7.00
CA ALA A 42 -10.73 -19.11 -5.81
C ALA A 42 -11.43 -19.93 -4.70
N LYS A 43 -12.74 -19.73 -4.52
CA LYS A 43 -13.57 -20.51 -3.60
C LYS A 43 -13.59 -21.98 -4.02
N ALA A 44 -13.85 -22.29 -5.29
CA ALA A 44 -13.87 -23.65 -5.81
C ALA A 44 -12.50 -24.34 -5.62
N PHE A 45 -11.39 -23.64 -5.93
CA PHE A 45 -10.04 -24.13 -5.69
C PHE A 45 -9.79 -24.42 -4.19
N ALA A 46 -10.13 -23.49 -3.31
CA ALA A 46 -9.91 -23.64 -1.88
C ALA A 46 -10.76 -24.77 -1.28
N MET A 47 -12.00 -24.92 -1.72
CA MET A 47 -12.87 -26.03 -1.31
C MET A 47 -12.30 -27.39 -1.71
N ASN A 48 -11.76 -27.51 -2.91
CA ASN A 48 -11.09 -28.73 -3.36
C ASN A 48 -9.83 -29.02 -2.52
N LEU A 49 -9.02 -27.99 -2.21
CA LEU A 49 -7.76 -28.15 -1.51
C LEU A 49 -7.92 -28.40 0.00
N TYR A 50 -8.84 -27.69 0.65
CA TYR A 50 -8.99 -27.67 2.11
C TYR A 50 -10.22 -28.45 2.60
N GLY A 51 -11.16 -28.82 1.71
CA GLY A 51 -12.45 -29.41 2.08
C GLY A 51 -12.34 -30.65 2.95
N GLU A 52 -11.38 -31.53 2.69
CA GLU A 52 -11.17 -32.73 3.52
C GLU A 52 -10.63 -32.41 4.92
N ALA A 53 -9.72 -31.43 5.02
CA ALA A 53 -9.11 -31.02 6.30
C ALA A 53 -10.11 -30.35 7.24
N TYR A 54 -11.20 -29.80 6.71
CA TYR A 54 -12.20 -29.03 7.45
C TYR A 54 -13.61 -29.67 7.42
N LYS A 55 -13.70 -31.01 7.24
CA LYS A 55 -14.97 -31.76 7.34
C LYS A 55 -15.71 -31.39 8.64
N GLY A 56 -16.89 -30.79 8.53
CA GLY A 56 -17.70 -30.32 9.66
C GLY A 56 -17.73 -28.79 9.88
N ASN A 57 -16.93 -28.00 9.15
CA ASN A 57 -16.93 -26.54 9.19
C ASN A 57 -16.94 -25.88 7.79
N LEU A 58 -17.39 -26.61 6.76
CA LEU A 58 -17.39 -26.14 5.37
C LEU A 58 -18.16 -24.81 5.20
N ASP A 59 -19.32 -24.67 5.84
CA ASP A 59 -20.12 -23.43 5.75
C ASP A 59 -19.37 -22.19 6.26
N LYS A 60 -18.56 -22.36 7.32
CA LYS A 60 -17.72 -21.27 7.83
C LYS A 60 -16.58 -20.92 6.86
N LEU A 61 -16.05 -21.90 6.13
CA LEU A 61 -15.03 -21.66 5.11
C LEU A 61 -15.63 -20.97 3.90
N VAL A 62 -16.79 -21.39 3.43
CA VAL A 62 -17.54 -20.76 2.34
C VAL A 62 -17.82 -19.29 2.68
N SER A 63 -18.31 -19.02 3.87
CA SER A 63 -18.63 -17.67 4.32
C SER A 63 -17.40 -16.72 4.33
N ILE A 64 -16.18 -17.23 4.49
CA ILE A 64 -14.98 -16.41 4.41
C ILE A 64 -14.83 -15.81 3.01
N PHE A 65 -15.00 -16.61 1.95
CA PHE A 65 -14.92 -16.11 0.57
C PHE A 65 -16.05 -15.13 0.24
N GLU A 66 -17.26 -15.42 0.67
CA GLU A 66 -18.46 -14.58 0.44
C GLU A 66 -18.35 -13.22 1.13
N ASN A 67 -17.72 -13.17 2.30
CA ASN A 67 -17.58 -11.97 3.11
C ASN A 67 -16.30 -11.15 2.84
N THR A 68 -15.50 -11.49 1.81
CA THR A 68 -14.26 -10.73 1.51
C THR A 68 -14.53 -9.40 0.81
N LEU A 69 -15.69 -9.21 0.19
CA LEU A 69 -16.03 -8.12 -0.75
C LEU A 69 -15.21 -8.12 -2.04
N ILE A 70 -14.40 -9.14 -2.28
CA ILE A 70 -13.58 -9.30 -3.47
C ILE A 70 -14.39 -9.96 -4.57
N LYS A 71 -14.32 -9.41 -5.79
CA LYS A 71 -14.95 -9.99 -6.98
C LYS A 71 -13.95 -10.74 -7.86
N LYS A 72 -12.77 -10.16 -8.02
CA LYS A 72 -11.69 -10.73 -8.84
C LYS A 72 -10.33 -10.32 -8.31
N ARG A 73 -9.31 -11.09 -8.69
CA ARG A 73 -7.90 -10.86 -8.37
C ARG A 73 -7.03 -11.15 -9.58
N HIS A 74 -5.84 -10.55 -9.60
CA HIS A 74 -4.85 -10.77 -10.64
C HIS A 74 -3.67 -11.58 -10.09
N PHE A 75 -3.13 -12.49 -10.90
CA PHE A 75 -2.00 -13.35 -10.56
C PHE A 75 -0.99 -13.43 -11.70
N CYS A 76 0.27 -13.66 -11.36
CA CYS A 76 1.35 -13.91 -12.32
C CYS A 76 1.23 -15.25 -13.02
N VAL A 77 0.47 -16.19 -12.43
CA VAL A 77 0.29 -17.55 -12.88
C VAL A 77 -1.21 -17.90 -12.96
N PRO A 78 -1.61 -18.81 -13.84
CA PRO A 78 -3.00 -19.25 -13.92
C PRO A 78 -3.41 -20.05 -12.67
N VAL A 79 -4.72 -20.16 -12.41
CA VAL A 79 -5.26 -20.85 -11.22
C VAL A 79 -4.81 -22.31 -11.15
N GLU A 80 -4.68 -22.97 -12.29
CA GLU A 80 -4.23 -24.38 -12.42
C GLU A 80 -2.81 -24.58 -11.90
N TRP A 81 -1.96 -23.54 -11.93
CA TRP A 81 -0.61 -23.61 -11.41
C TRP A 81 -0.57 -23.94 -9.91
N PHE A 82 -1.55 -23.46 -9.14
CA PHE A 82 -1.67 -23.73 -7.71
C PHE A 82 -2.11 -25.18 -7.39
N ALA A 83 -2.53 -25.96 -8.38
CA ALA A 83 -3.01 -27.34 -8.19
C ALA A 83 -1.89 -28.33 -7.81
N SER A 84 -0.61 -28.00 -8.03
CA SER A 84 0.53 -28.84 -7.66
C SER A 84 1.46 -28.12 -6.69
N GLU A 85 2.21 -28.88 -5.89
CA GLU A 85 3.24 -28.30 -5.00
C GLU A 85 4.36 -27.71 -5.86
N LYS A 86 4.86 -26.55 -5.44
CA LYS A 86 5.93 -25.79 -6.11
C LYS A 86 7.09 -25.59 -5.18
N SER A 87 8.31 -25.78 -5.68
CA SER A 87 9.52 -25.51 -4.91
C SER A 87 9.66 -24.01 -4.63
N PHE A 88 10.42 -23.67 -3.60
CA PHE A 88 10.78 -22.27 -3.33
C PHE A 88 11.55 -21.65 -4.51
N GLU A 89 12.46 -22.42 -5.11
CA GLU A 89 13.22 -21.99 -6.29
C GLU A 89 12.34 -21.62 -7.47
N GLU A 90 11.35 -22.47 -7.81
CA GLU A 90 10.39 -22.21 -8.90
C GLU A 90 9.59 -20.92 -8.63
N LYS A 91 9.04 -20.78 -7.41
CA LYS A 91 8.27 -19.61 -6.99
C LYS A 91 9.11 -18.33 -7.04
N ASN A 92 10.34 -18.38 -6.53
CA ASN A 92 11.22 -17.22 -6.49
C ASN A 92 11.79 -16.85 -7.87
N SER A 93 11.98 -17.82 -8.77
CA SER A 93 12.35 -17.55 -10.17
C SER A 93 11.23 -16.80 -10.90
N LEU A 94 9.98 -17.23 -10.74
CA LEU A 94 8.80 -16.52 -11.25
C LEU A 94 8.65 -15.12 -10.64
N TYR A 95 8.98 -14.97 -9.35
CA TYR A 95 9.01 -13.65 -8.71
C TYR A 95 10.01 -12.72 -9.40
N LEU A 96 11.24 -13.15 -9.61
CA LEU A 96 12.28 -12.34 -10.25
C LEU A 96 11.86 -11.84 -11.64
N GLU A 97 11.30 -12.73 -12.45
CA GLU A 97 10.84 -12.42 -13.80
C GLU A 97 9.65 -11.44 -13.79
N ASN A 98 8.59 -11.80 -13.05
CA ASN A 98 7.34 -11.05 -13.07
C ASN A 98 7.43 -9.73 -12.29
N ALA A 99 8.21 -9.68 -11.20
CA ALA A 99 8.44 -8.43 -10.47
C ALA A 99 9.16 -7.41 -11.36
N LEU A 100 10.17 -7.82 -12.13
CA LEU A 100 10.86 -6.95 -13.07
C LEU A 100 9.88 -6.41 -14.14
N LYS A 101 9.15 -7.30 -14.80
CA LYS A 101 8.20 -6.96 -15.88
C LYS A 101 7.08 -6.01 -15.41
N LEU A 102 6.45 -6.31 -14.27
CA LEU A 102 5.36 -5.47 -13.76
C LEU A 102 5.89 -4.13 -13.23
N SER A 103 7.09 -4.11 -12.66
CA SER A 103 7.75 -2.86 -12.26
C SER A 103 8.00 -1.94 -13.46
N GLU A 104 8.51 -2.48 -14.57
CA GLU A 104 8.70 -1.71 -15.82
C GLU A 104 7.38 -1.11 -16.30
N GLN A 105 6.32 -1.89 -16.35
CA GLN A 105 4.99 -1.41 -16.79
C GLN A 105 4.45 -0.30 -15.88
N ALA A 106 4.62 -0.45 -14.56
CA ALA A 106 4.18 0.57 -13.60
C ALA A 106 5.03 1.85 -13.70
N ILE A 107 6.35 1.72 -13.92
CA ILE A 107 7.26 2.84 -14.16
C ILE A 107 6.85 3.61 -15.42
N ASP A 108 6.62 2.91 -16.53
CA ASP A 108 6.23 3.52 -17.79
C ASP A 108 4.91 4.29 -17.65
N ASP A 109 3.87 3.69 -17.04
CA ASP A 109 2.59 4.36 -16.77
C ASP A 109 2.76 5.60 -15.87
N CYS A 110 3.68 5.55 -14.91
CA CYS A 110 3.96 6.65 -13.99
C CYS A 110 4.67 7.82 -14.69
N LEU A 111 5.79 7.53 -15.36
CA LEU A 111 6.67 8.55 -15.91
C LEU A 111 6.10 9.20 -17.19
N GLN A 112 5.36 8.44 -18.01
CA GLN A 112 4.64 9.01 -19.16
C GLN A 112 3.64 10.09 -18.74
N LYS A 113 2.88 9.87 -17.65
CA LYS A 113 1.94 10.85 -17.11
C LYS A 113 2.63 12.09 -16.55
N ALA A 114 3.79 11.91 -15.94
CA ALA A 114 4.58 12.99 -15.38
C ALA A 114 5.46 13.72 -16.42
N GLN A 115 5.64 13.15 -17.62
CA GLN A 115 6.57 13.64 -18.64
C GLN A 115 8.01 13.80 -18.11
N VAL A 116 8.45 12.86 -17.27
CA VAL A 116 9.79 12.81 -16.67
C VAL A 116 10.53 11.60 -17.22
N SER A 117 11.80 11.77 -17.56
CA SER A 117 12.65 10.69 -18.06
C SER A 117 13.35 9.94 -16.91
N LEU A 118 13.72 8.67 -17.15
CA LEU A 118 14.46 7.86 -16.17
C LEU A 118 15.82 8.48 -15.82
N SER A 119 16.45 9.22 -16.73
CA SER A 119 17.71 9.91 -16.49
C SER A 119 17.61 11.08 -15.50
N GLU A 120 16.40 11.57 -15.24
CA GLU A 120 16.14 12.64 -14.26
C GLU A 120 15.90 12.11 -12.85
N ILE A 121 15.80 10.79 -12.66
CA ILE A 121 15.54 10.17 -11.34
C ILE A 121 16.83 10.19 -10.49
N ASP A 122 16.73 10.76 -9.30
CA ASP A 122 17.79 10.87 -8.31
C ASP A 122 17.87 9.65 -7.38
N TYR A 123 16.70 9.15 -7.00
CA TYR A 123 16.55 8.03 -6.07
C TYR A 123 15.57 7.00 -6.63
N LEU A 124 15.96 5.74 -6.62
CA LEU A 124 15.10 4.60 -6.91
C LEU A 124 14.87 3.82 -5.62
N MET A 125 13.63 3.81 -5.13
CA MET A 125 13.20 2.94 -4.04
C MET A 125 12.48 1.73 -4.61
N PHE A 126 12.84 0.54 -4.17
CA PHE A 126 12.12 -0.69 -4.51
C PHE A 126 11.59 -1.34 -3.25
N VAL A 127 10.28 -1.61 -3.20
CA VAL A 127 9.56 -2.17 -2.04
C VAL A 127 8.92 -3.48 -2.44
N SER A 128 9.24 -4.54 -1.72
CA SER A 128 8.58 -5.85 -1.86
C SER A 128 8.81 -6.70 -0.61
N THR A 129 7.88 -7.62 -0.37
CA THR A 129 7.96 -8.57 0.76
C THR A 129 7.66 -10.01 0.32
N THR A 130 7.38 -10.22 -0.98
CA THR A 130 6.84 -11.48 -1.51
C THR A 130 7.85 -12.31 -2.32
N GLY A 131 9.12 -11.90 -2.32
CA GLY A 131 10.21 -12.66 -2.94
C GLY A 131 11.57 -12.17 -2.48
N LEU A 132 12.63 -12.89 -2.86
CA LEU A 132 14.01 -12.60 -2.51
C LEU A 132 14.85 -12.38 -3.76
N ALA A 133 15.71 -11.37 -3.73
CA ALA A 133 16.61 -11.06 -4.83
C ALA A 133 17.94 -10.49 -4.32
N THR A 134 19.05 -11.05 -4.80
CA THR A 134 20.39 -10.47 -4.71
C THR A 134 21.12 -10.74 -6.04
N PRO A 135 21.46 -9.73 -6.88
CA PRO A 135 21.10 -8.31 -6.78
C PRO A 135 19.57 -8.08 -6.74
N THR A 136 19.17 -7.04 -6.00
CA THR A 136 17.76 -6.66 -5.81
C THR A 136 17.10 -6.18 -7.10
N ILE A 137 15.76 -6.14 -7.15
CA ILE A 137 15.01 -5.78 -8.37
C ILE A 137 15.37 -4.36 -8.85
N ASP A 138 15.60 -3.40 -7.96
CA ASP A 138 16.07 -2.05 -8.34
C ASP A 138 17.40 -2.09 -9.09
N ALA A 139 18.34 -2.98 -8.70
CA ALA A 139 19.58 -3.17 -9.43
C ALA A 139 19.35 -3.70 -10.86
N ARG A 140 18.44 -4.65 -11.00
CA ARG A 140 18.06 -5.23 -12.28
C ARG A 140 17.31 -4.23 -13.17
N LEU A 141 16.49 -3.34 -12.59
CA LEU A 141 15.83 -2.24 -13.30
C LEU A 141 16.86 -1.23 -13.83
N ILE A 142 17.86 -0.87 -13.03
CA ILE A 142 18.94 0.06 -13.44
C ILE A 142 19.83 -0.56 -14.53
N ASP A 143 20.09 -1.85 -14.49
CA ASP A 143 20.85 -2.56 -15.52
C ASP A 143 20.12 -2.56 -16.87
N LYS A 144 18.79 -2.67 -16.84
CA LYS A 144 17.94 -2.82 -18.03
C LYS A 144 17.45 -1.50 -18.60
N LEU A 145 17.18 -0.51 -17.75
CA LEU A 145 16.54 0.75 -18.12
C LEU A 145 17.53 1.93 -18.07
N PRO A 146 17.33 3.00 -18.88
CA PRO A 146 18.27 4.11 -19.01
C PRO A 146 18.28 5.07 -17.83
N PHE A 147 18.45 4.54 -16.61
CA PHE A 147 18.72 5.37 -15.45
C PHE A 147 20.10 6.03 -15.55
N ARG A 148 20.26 7.18 -14.91
CA ARG A 148 21.59 7.76 -14.75
C ARG A 148 22.48 6.88 -13.86
N LYS A 149 23.77 6.81 -14.14
CA LYS A 149 24.73 5.98 -13.38
C LYS A 149 24.85 6.34 -11.90
N THR A 150 24.44 7.55 -11.53
CA THR A 150 24.52 8.09 -10.16
C THR A 150 23.20 7.99 -9.39
N VAL A 151 22.18 7.29 -9.93
CA VAL A 151 20.92 7.07 -9.21
C VAL A 151 21.19 6.34 -7.89
N ARG A 152 20.63 6.86 -6.81
CA ARG A 152 20.76 6.25 -5.48
C ARG A 152 19.68 5.20 -5.28
N ARG A 153 20.07 4.07 -4.69
CA ARG A 153 19.20 2.90 -4.50
C ARG A 153 18.78 2.76 -3.06
N LEU A 154 17.49 2.45 -2.84
CA LEU A 154 16.95 2.18 -1.51
C LEU A 154 15.98 0.98 -1.58
N PRO A 155 16.47 -0.26 -1.52
CA PRO A 155 15.62 -1.44 -1.43
C PRO A 155 15.05 -1.57 -0.01
N LEU A 156 13.72 -1.67 0.09
CA LEU A 156 12.97 -1.86 1.34
C LEU A 156 12.31 -3.24 1.31
N TRP A 157 12.65 -4.08 2.27
CA TRP A 157 12.09 -5.41 2.40
C TRP A 157 11.54 -5.66 3.80
N GLY A 158 10.47 -6.48 3.92
CA GLY A 158 9.95 -6.89 5.23
C GLY A 158 8.85 -6.00 5.83
N LEU A 159 8.44 -4.92 5.14
CA LEU A 159 7.41 -3.99 5.63
C LEU A 159 5.97 -4.44 5.34
N GLY A 160 5.78 -5.49 4.52
CA GLY A 160 4.46 -6.01 4.15
C GLY A 160 3.52 -4.91 3.68
N CYS A 161 2.27 -4.95 4.12
CA CYS A 161 1.23 -4.00 3.71
C CYS A 161 1.53 -2.53 4.05
N ALA A 162 2.42 -2.25 5.01
CA ALA A 162 2.85 -0.89 5.33
C ALA A 162 3.86 -0.32 4.32
N GLY A 163 4.50 -1.16 3.50
CA GLY A 163 5.63 -0.76 2.64
C GLY A 163 5.34 0.40 1.69
N GLY A 164 4.14 0.44 1.10
CA GLY A 164 3.75 1.55 0.22
C GLY A 164 3.63 2.88 0.95
N ALA A 165 3.05 2.90 2.14
CA ALA A 165 2.96 4.09 2.98
C ALA A 165 4.33 4.50 3.53
N SER A 166 5.11 3.54 4.02
CA SER A 166 6.45 3.76 4.55
C SER A 166 7.40 4.36 3.52
N SER A 167 7.34 3.88 2.26
CA SER A 167 8.16 4.45 1.19
C SER A 167 7.83 5.91 0.88
N LEU A 168 6.57 6.30 0.96
CA LEU A 168 6.16 7.71 0.85
C LEU A 168 6.67 8.54 2.04
N ALA A 169 6.68 7.98 3.26
CA ALA A 169 7.24 8.63 4.44
C ALA A 169 8.76 8.85 4.28
N TRP A 170 9.50 7.86 3.77
CA TRP A 170 10.92 8.00 3.45
C TRP A 170 11.18 9.02 2.35
N ALA A 171 10.34 9.07 1.30
CA ALA A 171 10.46 10.09 0.27
C ALA A 171 10.28 11.50 0.84
N ASN A 172 9.37 11.68 1.79
CA ASN A 172 9.20 12.97 2.49
C ASN A 172 10.45 13.37 3.30
N ILE A 173 11.11 12.42 3.95
CA ILE A 173 12.37 12.66 4.68
C ILE A 173 13.50 13.04 3.72
N ILE A 174 13.62 12.32 2.60
CA ILE A 174 14.68 12.58 1.60
C ILE A 174 14.49 13.95 0.96
N THR A 175 13.27 14.31 0.55
CA THR A 175 13.00 15.64 -0.03
C THR A 175 13.22 16.75 0.98
N GLY A 176 13.14 16.44 2.30
CA GLY A 176 13.54 17.30 3.38
C GLY A 176 15.02 17.70 3.34
N ALA A 177 15.86 16.74 3.01
CA ALA A 177 17.30 16.92 2.88
C ALA A 177 17.72 17.39 1.47
N ASP A 178 16.96 16.98 0.44
CA ASP A 178 17.21 17.30 -0.97
C ASP A 178 15.91 17.81 -1.64
N PRO A 179 15.61 19.12 -1.55
CA PRO A 179 14.39 19.71 -2.09
C PRO A 179 14.26 19.68 -3.62
N ASN A 180 15.33 19.32 -4.34
CA ASN A 180 15.33 19.19 -5.80
C ASN A 180 15.21 17.73 -6.24
N ALA A 181 15.11 16.76 -5.33
CA ALA A 181 15.13 15.35 -5.66
C ALA A 181 13.88 14.90 -6.44
N ASN A 182 14.12 14.08 -7.45
CA ASN A 182 13.15 13.23 -8.12
C ASN A 182 13.28 11.81 -7.57
N ILE A 183 12.27 11.33 -6.86
CA ILE A 183 12.26 10.03 -6.22
C ILE A 183 11.24 9.13 -6.92
N LEU A 184 11.72 8.04 -7.52
CA LEU A 184 10.85 7.01 -8.07
C LEU A 184 10.74 5.88 -7.06
N ILE A 185 9.53 5.67 -6.56
CA ILE A 185 9.17 4.56 -5.68
C ILE A 185 8.53 3.49 -6.55
N VAL A 186 8.99 2.25 -6.47
CA VAL A 186 8.41 1.09 -7.15
C VAL A 186 8.05 0.06 -6.10
N VAL A 187 6.79 -0.30 -6.04
CA VAL A 187 6.25 -1.28 -5.08
C VAL A 187 5.66 -2.44 -5.87
N THR A 188 6.19 -3.64 -5.67
CA THR A 188 5.71 -4.83 -6.39
C THR A 188 5.52 -5.98 -5.43
N GLU A 189 4.31 -6.49 -5.36
CA GLU A 189 3.94 -7.62 -4.52
C GLU A 189 3.27 -8.71 -5.33
N LEU A 190 3.83 -9.91 -5.27
CA LEU A 190 3.37 -11.11 -5.96
C LEU A 190 2.95 -12.14 -4.92
N CYS A 191 1.88 -11.83 -4.20
CA CYS A 191 1.42 -12.62 -3.07
C CYS A 191 0.98 -14.04 -3.48
N GLY A 192 0.51 -14.23 -4.71
CA GLY A 192 0.17 -15.54 -5.24
C GLY A 192 1.36 -16.50 -5.23
N LEU A 193 2.57 -16.00 -5.51
CA LEU A 193 3.78 -16.83 -5.54
C LEU A 193 4.27 -17.23 -4.13
N THR A 194 3.75 -16.62 -3.06
CA THR A 194 4.06 -17.04 -1.68
C THR A 194 3.20 -18.21 -1.20
N PHE A 195 2.19 -18.63 -1.98
CA PHE A 195 1.29 -19.71 -1.62
C PHE A 195 2.05 -21.02 -1.38
N VAL A 196 1.78 -21.65 -0.23
CA VAL A 196 2.33 -22.96 0.17
C VAL A 196 1.17 -23.95 0.21
N ARG A 197 1.09 -24.82 -0.81
CA ARG A 197 -0.05 -25.74 -1.02
C ARG A 197 -0.24 -26.70 0.15
N SER A 198 0.83 -27.11 0.79
CA SER A 198 0.80 -28.03 1.95
C SER A 198 0.46 -27.35 3.28
N ASP A 199 0.41 -26.00 3.36
CA ASP A 199 -0.02 -25.29 4.55
C ASP A 199 -1.55 -25.39 4.71
N ARG A 200 -1.99 -26.05 5.78
CA ARG A 200 -3.41 -26.24 6.12
C ARG A 200 -3.87 -25.31 7.25
N SER A 201 -3.07 -24.31 7.58
CA SER A 201 -3.43 -23.35 8.64
C SER A 201 -4.62 -22.48 8.23
N LYS A 202 -5.34 -21.98 9.23
CA LYS A 202 -6.43 -21.02 9.01
C LYS A 202 -5.93 -19.71 8.38
N ALA A 203 -4.69 -19.31 8.70
CA ALA A 203 -4.05 -18.14 8.10
C ALA A 203 -3.83 -18.35 6.60
N ALA A 204 -3.30 -19.50 6.18
CA ALA A 204 -3.12 -19.84 4.76
C ALA A 204 -4.47 -19.86 4.02
N PHE A 205 -5.51 -20.44 4.62
CA PHE A 205 -6.85 -20.46 4.04
C PHE A 205 -7.40 -19.03 3.85
N ILE A 206 -7.36 -18.18 4.88
CA ILE A 206 -7.82 -16.78 4.79
C ILE A 206 -7.01 -16.03 3.74
N SER A 207 -5.70 -16.22 3.70
CA SER A 207 -4.81 -15.59 2.72
C SER A 207 -5.16 -15.98 1.28
N SER A 208 -5.56 -17.24 1.03
CA SER A 208 -6.00 -17.69 -0.28
C SER A 208 -7.30 -17.01 -0.76
N ALA A 209 -8.11 -16.50 0.16
CA ALA A 209 -9.31 -15.73 -0.14
C ALA A 209 -9.07 -14.23 -0.35
N LEU A 210 -7.93 -13.69 0.10
CA LEU A 210 -7.68 -12.24 0.17
C LEU A 210 -6.61 -11.75 -0.78
N PHE A 211 -5.43 -12.41 -0.82
CA PHE A 211 -4.25 -11.86 -1.46
C PHE A 211 -4.26 -11.95 -2.99
N ALA A 212 -3.58 -11.00 -3.63
CA ALA A 212 -3.44 -10.84 -5.07
C ALA A 212 -2.07 -10.25 -5.41
N ASP A 213 -1.77 -10.16 -6.71
CA ASP A 213 -0.50 -9.64 -7.24
C ASP A 213 -0.71 -8.28 -7.90
N GLY A 214 0.31 -7.42 -7.81
CA GLY A 214 0.29 -6.14 -8.49
C GLY A 214 1.58 -5.34 -8.32
N SER A 215 1.68 -4.24 -9.06
CA SER A 215 2.77 -3.28 -8.99
C SER A 215 2.26 -1.85 -9.08
N ALA A 216 2.93 -0.93 -8.39
CA ALA A 216 2.72 0.50 -8.52
C ALA A 216 4.06 1.23 -8.54
N ALA A 217 4.15 2.28 -9.34
CA ALA A 217 5.25 3.24 -9.31
C ALA A 217 4.72 4.62 -8.93
N VAL A 218 5.45 5.35 -8.10
CA VAL A 218 5.09 6.68 -7.63
C VAL A 218 6.25 7.62 -7.85
N LEU A 219 6.02 8.71 -8.59
CA LEU A 219 6.97 9.80 -8.68
C LEU A 219 6.69 10.82 -7.57
N VAL A 220 7.67 10.99 -6.69
CA VAL A 220 7.65 12.00 -5.63
C VAL A 220 8.74 13.02 -5.92
N GLN A 221 8.39 14.30 -5.79
CA GLN A 221 9.33 15.39 -6.01
C GLN A 221 9.42 16.31 -4.79
N GLY A 222 10.63 16.84 -4.56
CA GLY A 222 10.83 17.93 -3.62
C GLY A 222 10.21 19.24 -4.15
N ASN A 223 9.89 20.16 -3.27
CA ASN A 223 9.13 21.38 -3.58
C ASN A 223 9.89 22.43 -4.40
N ARG A 224 11.17 22.22 -4.68
CA ARG A 224 11.97 23.09 -5.58
C ARG A 224 12.08 22.57 -6.99
N THR A 225 11.52 21.40 -7.30
CA THR A 225 11.48 20.90 -8.66
C THR A 225 10.46 21.68 -9.48
N LYS A 226 10.65 21.73 -10.81
CA LYS A 226 9.78 22.47 -11.73
C LYS A 226 8.34 21.97 -11.69
N LEU A 227 8.13 20.67 -11.85
CA LEU A 227 6.79 20.07 -11.94
C LEU A 227 6.01 20.12 -10.62
N ALA A 228 6.69 20.16 -9.48
CA ALA A 228 6.02 20.24 -8.19
C ALA A 228 5.14 21.49 -8.04
N ASN A 229 5.35 22.51 -8.86
CA ASN A 229 4.62 23.76 -8.80
C ASN A 229 3.56 23.90 -9.92
N GLU A 230 3.48 22.97 -10.87
CA GLU A 230 2.58 23.06 -12.02
C GLU A 230 1.23 22.34 -11.83
N TYR A 231 1.16 21.36 -10.92
CA TYR A 231 -0.03 20.50 -10.75
C TYR A 231 -0.64 20.59 -9.35
N ALA A 232 -1.96 20.51 -9.28
CA ALA A 232 -2.70 20.32 -8.01
C ALA A 232 -2.55 18.87 -7.50
N THR A 233 -1.35 18.53 -7.03
CA THR A 233 -0.99 17.20 -6.55
C THR A 233 -0.92 17.14 -5.03
N PRO A 234 -1.15 15.99 -4.40
CA PRO A 234 -1.10 15.88 -2.95
C PRO A 234 0.32 16.11 -2.42
N THR A 235 0.39 16.93 -1.40
CA THR A 235 1.61 17.23 -0.65
C THR A 235 1.64 16.41 0.64
N ILE A 236 2.76 15.76 0.94
CA ILE A 236 2.98 15.06 2.20
C ILE A 236 3.43 16.09 3.24
N LEU A 237 2.54 16.43 4.17
CA LEU A 237 2.84 17.42 5.20
C LEU A 237 3.63 16.83 6.38
N ARG A 238 3.25 15.62 6.83
CA ARG A 238 3.83 14.93 7.98
C ARG A 238 3.69 13.43 7.80
N SER A 239 4.59 12.69 8.43
CA SER A 239 4.50 11.23 8.55
C SER A 239 4.86 10.78 9.97
N GLN A 240 4.35 9.63 10.37
CA GLN A 240 4.68 8.97 11.62
C GLN A 240 4.60 7.46 11.45
N THR A 241 5.65 6.77 11.92
CA THR A 241 5.65 5.33 12.14
C THR A 241 5.42 5.05 13.62
N SER A 242 4.51 4.15 13.95
CA SER A 242 4.29 3.68 15.32
C SER A 242 4.38 2.16 15.35
N THR A 243 5.24 1.61 16.20
CA THR A 243 5.42 0.18 16.36
C THR A 243 4.77 -0.30 17.66
N MET A 244 3.94 -1.34 17.56
CA MET A 244 3.31 -1.97 18.71
C MET A 244 4.30 -2.96 19.37
N PRO A 245 4.63 -2.81 20.65
CA PRO A 245 5.53 -3.75 21.32
C PRO A 245 4.88 -5.14 21.45
N HIS A 246 5.72 -6.18 21.55
CA HIS A 246 5.30 -7.59 21.75
C HIS A 246 4.27 -8.10 20.73
N SER A 247 4.45 -7.80 19.44
CA SER A 247 3.47 -8.07 18.37
C SER A 247 4.06 -8.74 17.12
N LEU A 248 5.20 -9.40 17.24
CA LEU A 248 5.87 -10.07 16.11
C LEU A 248 5.08 -11.25 15.54
N ASP A 249 4.11 -11.76 16.26
CA ASP A 249 3.23 -12.87 15.90
C ASP A 249 1.91 -12.43 15.26
N VAL A 250 1.68 -11.12 15.10
CA VAL A 250 0.44 -10.58 14.57
C VAL A 250 0.37 -10.73 13.05
N MET A 251 1.46 -10.37 12.35
CA MET A 251 1.52 -10.40 10.89
C MET A 251 2.96 -10.59 10.41
N GLY A 252 3.14 -11.40 9.36
CA GLY A 252 4.46 -11.58 8.75
C GLY A 252 4.62 -12.92 8.04
N TRP A 253 5.86 -13.30 7.86
CA TRP A 253 6.26 -14.57 7.27
C TRP A 253 7.03 -15.44 8.27
N ARG A 254 6.74 -16.72 8.30
CA ARG A 254 7.61 -17.75 8.85
C ARG A 254 8.27 -18.50 7.69
N PHE A 255 9.58 -18.47 7.65
CA PHE A 255 10.36 -19.12 6.59
C PHE A 255 10.68 -20.55 6.94
N ASN A 256 10.53 -21.45 5.98
CA ASN A 256 11.01 -22.83 6.04
C ASN A 256 11.43 -23.26 4.62
N GLU A 257 11.76 -24.54 4.44
CA GLU A 257 12.14 -25.13 3.15
C GLU A 257 11.10 -24.97 2.02
N ARG A 258 9.83 -24.75 2.36
CA ARG A 258 8.73 -24.53 1.41
C ARG A 258 8.52 -23.07 1.06
N GLY A 259 9.25 -22.15 1.72
CA GLY A 259 9.23 -20.73 1.47
C GLY A 259 8.47 -19.91 2.53
N PHE A 260 7.57 -19.05 2.09
CA PHE A 260 6.87 -18.03 2.87
C PHE A 260 5.59 -18.60 3.49
N ASN A 261 5.60 -18.99 4.78
CA ASN A 261 4.38 -19.39 5.47
C ASN A 261 3.77 -18.16 6.15
N VAL A 262 2.53 -17.87 5.83
CA VAL A 262 1.85 -16.66 6.32
C VAL A 262 1.58 -16.72 7.82
N VAL A 263 1.90 -15.64 8.50
CA VAL A 263 1.46 -15.34 9.87
C VAL A 263 0.44 -14.23 9.77
N LEU A 264 -0.80 -14.48 10.18
CA LEU A 264 -1.89 -13.50 10.16
C LEU A 264 -2.85 -13.76 11.32
N SER A 265 -2.80 -12.88 12.30
CA SER A 265 -3.69 -12.93 13.47
C SER A 265 -5.11 -12.51 13.08
N GLN A 266 -6.10 -13.15 13.71
CA GLN A 266 -7.51 -12.75 13.58
C GLN A 266 -7.81 -11.43 14.32
N ASN A 267 -6.90 -10.97 15.19
CA ASN A 267 -7.08 -9.78 16.01
C ASN A 267 -6.72 -8.46 15.29
N VAL A 268 -6.33 -8.51 14.00
CA VAL A 268 -5.99 -7.29 13.24
C VAL A 268 -7.11 -6.24 13.27
N PRO A 269 -8.43 -6.58 13.14
CA PRO A 269 -9.50 -5.60 13.28
C PRO A 269 -9.52 -4.90 14.65
N ASP A 270 -9.28 -5.64 15.74
CA ASP A 270 -9.23 -5.09 17.12
C ASP A 270 -8.01 -4.16 17.29
N ILE A 271 -6.88 -4.50 16.67
CA ILE A 271 -5.69 -3.65 16.65
C ILE A 271 -5.98 -2.33 15.92
N VAL A 272 -6.74 -2.35 14.83
CA VAL A 272 -7.19 -1.12 14.15
C VAL A 272 -8.05 -0.26 15.08
N GLN A 273 -9.01 -0.87 15.77
CA GLN A 273 -9.93 -0.13 16.64
C GLN A 273 -9.26 0.45 17.89
N ASN A 274 -8.18 -0.15 18.35
CA ASN A 274 -7.47 0.26 19.56
C ASN A 274 -6.17 0.99 19.21
N PHE A 275 -5.13 0.26 18.81
CA PHE A 275 -3.78 0.79 18.59
C PHE A 275 -3.75 1.84 17.47
N LEU A 276 -4.27 1.52 16.28
CA LEU A 276 -4.21 2.49 15.16
C LEU A 276 -5.05 3.73 15.46
N LYS A 277 -6.22 3.55 16.07
CA LYS A 277 -7.07 4.67 16.50
C LYS A 277 -6.30 5.59 17.43
N GLU A 278 -5.71 5.05 18.51
CA GLU A 278 -4.97 5.81 19.51
C GLU A 278 -3.78 6.56 18.86
N GLU A 279 -2.96 5.87 18.08
CA GLU A 279 -1.81 6.47 17.41
C GLU A 279 -2.22 7.55 16.40
N THR A 280 -3.34 7.35 15.69
CA THR A 280 -3.88 8.38 14.79
C THR A 280 -4.31 9.63 15.55
N TYR A 281 -5.02 9.48 16.67
CA TYR A 281 -5.43 10.64 17.46
C TYR A 281 -4.22 11.40 18.05
N LYS A 282 -3.19 10.69 18.55
CA LYS A 282 -1.92 11.29 18.99
C LYS A 282 -1.22 12.04 17.85
N PHE A 283 -1.16 11.44 16.67
CA PHE A 283 -0.56 12.04 15.47
C PHE A 283 -1.28 13.32 15.07
N LEU A 284 -2.61 13.30 15.01
CA LEU A 284 -3.41 14.49 14.69
C LEU A 284 -3.25 15.58 15.74
N GLN A 285 -3.31 15.25 17.02
CA GLN A 285 -3.14 16.20 18.12
C GLN A 285 -1.76 16.86 18.11
N LYS A 286 -0.69 16.08 17.87
CA LYS A 286 0.68 16.60 17.71
C LYS A 286 0.80 17.64 16.59
N ASN A 287 -0.06 17.53 15.57
CA ASN A 287 -0.12 18.46 14.44
C ASN A 287 -1.21 19.55 14.59
N ASN A 288 -1.76 19.74 15.80
CA ASN A 288 -2.85 20.67 16.09
C ASN A 288 -4.13 20.43 15.26
N LEU A 289 -4.40 19.17 14.94
CA LEU A 289 -5.55 18.71 14.17
C LEU A 289 -6.42 17.75 15.02
N ASN A 290 -7.62 17.50 14.53
CA ASN A 290 -8.52 16.50 15.07
C ASN A 290 -9.17 15.69 13.94
N ARG A 291 -9.96 14.64 14.27
CA ARG A 291 -10.65 13.80 13.29
C ARG A 291 -11.47 14.60 12.25
N LYS A 292 -12.17 15.66 12.69
CA LYS A 292 -13.00 16.49 11.81
C LYS A 292 -12.19 17.33 10.83
N SER A 293 -10.90 17.54 11.09
CA SER A 293 -9.99 18.22 10.17
C SER A 293 -9.67 17.36 8.93
N ILE A 294 -9.86 16.05 9.01
CA ILE A 294 -9.54 15.09 7.95
C ILE A 294 -10.78 14.81 7.11
N ARG A 295 -10.71 15.17 5.84
CA ARG A 295 -11.79 14.95 4.87
C ARG A 295 -11.67 13.61 4.14
N HIS A 296 -10.45 13.22 3.79
CA HIS A 296 -10.15 12.04 2.98
C HIS A 296 -9.41 10.97 3.78
N PHE A 297 -9.84 9.72 3.63
CA PHE A 297 -9.22 8.56 4.30
C PHE A 297 -8.72 7.58 3.25
N ILE A 298 -7.39 7.51 3.11
CA ILE A 298 -6.69 6.60 2.21
C ILE A 298 -6.19 5.43 3.06
N THR A 299 -7.07 4.46 3.31
CA THR A 299 -6.78 3.36 4.23
C THR A 299 -6.49 2.08 3.48
N HIS A 300 -5.44 1.37 3.89
CA HIS A 300 -5.14 0.04 3.33
C HIS A 300 -6.23 -0.97 3.73
N PRO A 301 -6.98 -1.56 2.78
CA PRO A 301 -8.04 -2.51 3.06
C PRO A 301 -7.45 -3.91 3.23
N GLY A 302 -6.97 -4.26 4.42
CA GLY A 302 -6.45 -5.59 4.70
C GLY A 302 -7.46 -6.73 4.44
N GLY A 303 -8.76 -6.40 4.42
CA GLY A 303 -9.93 -7.23 4.15
C GLY A 303 -11.20 -6.53 4.63
N ALA A 304 -12.38 -7.10 4.37
CA ALA A 304 -13.66 -6.50 4.73
C ALA A 304 -13.77 -6.12 6.22
N LYS A 305 -13.34 -7.01 7.13
CA LYS A 305 -13.36 -6.74 8.57
C LYS A 305 -12.44 -5.59 8.99
N VAL A 306 -11.34 -5.38 8.28
CA VAL A 306 -10.42 -4.27 8.52
C VAL A 306 -11.07 -2.96 8.08
N LEU A 307 -11.82 -2.93 6.97
CA LEU A 307 -12.58 -1.75 6.55
C LEU A 307 -13.69 -1.40 7.56
N GLU A 308 -14.42 -2.38 8.07
CA GLU A 308 -15.40 -2.15 9.14
C GLU A 308 -14.75 -1.64 10.43
N ALA A 309 -13.55 -2.11 10.75
CA ALA A 309 -12.78 -1.60 11.89
C ALA A 309 -12.36 -0.14 11.70
N TYR A 310 -11.94 0.28 10.49
CA TYR A 310 -11.69 1.69 10.16
C TYR A 310 -12.97 2.53 10.30
N LYS A 311 -14.08 2.02 9.75
CA LYS A 311 -15.38 2.69 9.82
C LYS A 311 -15.78 2.99 11.26
N THR A 312 -15.66 1.99 12.14
CA THR A 312 -15.96 2.13 13.57
C THR A 312 -14.94 3.02 14.29
N ALA A 313 -13.63 2.82 14.06
CA ALA A 313 -12.57 3.54 14.78
C ALA A 313 -12.60 5.05 14.51
N PHE A 314 -12.89 5.44 13.28
CA PHE A 314 -12.83 6.82 12.82
C PHE A 314 -14.19 7.41 12.43
N GLU A 315 -15.29 6.73 12.73
CA GLU A 315 -16.67 7.19 12.42
C GLU A 315 -16.81 7.58 10.94
N LEU A 316 -16.37 6.65 10.02
CA LEU A 316 -16.38 6.90 8.59
C LEU A 316 -17.69 6.44 7.95
N SER A 317 -18.12 7.18 6.93
CA SER A 317 -19.18 6.74 6.02
C SER A 317 -18.64 5.79 4.94
N ASP A 318 -19.52 5.04 4.28
CA ASP A 318 -19.16 4.20 3.14
C ASP A 318 -18.61 5.02 1.98
N GLU A 319 -19.09 6.26 1.80
CA GLU A 319 -18.58 7.18 0.80
C GLU A 319 -17.10 7.56 1.05
N GLN A 320 -16.69 7.75 2.31
CA GLN A 320 -15.32 8.06 2.67
C GLN A 320 -14.37 6.88 2.43
N LEU A 321 -14.87 5.65 2.48
CA LEU A 321 -14.13 4.41 2.20
C LEU A 321 -14.36 3.87 0.78
N HIS A 322 -15.13 4.56 -0.06
CA HIS A 322 -15.54 4.09 -1.39
C HIS A 322 -14.38 3.56 -2.24
N PHE A 323 -13.25 4.27 -2.31
CA PHE A 323 -12.11 3.81 -3.10
C PHE A 323 -11.41 2.59 -2.48
N ALA A 324 -11.40 2.47 -1.15
CA ALA A 324 -10.87 1.28 -0.49
C ALA A 324 -11.73 0.04 -0.78
N TYR A 325 -13.06 0.18 -0.74
CA TYR A 325 -14.01 -0.88 -1.15
C TYR A 325 -13.85 -1.22 -2.63
N LYS A 326 -13.76 -0.21 -3.51
CA LYS A 326 -13.59 -0.40 -4.95
C LYS A 326 -12.32 -1.20 -5.27
N ILE A 327 -11.18 -0.77 -4.74
CA ILE A 327 -9.89 -1.42 -5.02
C ILE A 327 -9.85 -2.83 -4.43
N LEU A 328 -10.36 -3.04 -3.22
CA LEU A 328 -10.47 -4.38 -2.64
C LEU A 328 -11.35 -5.29 -3.52
N SER A 329 -12.48 -4.80 -3.99
CA SER A 329 -13.41 -5.57 -4.83
C SER A 329 -12.81 -5.96 -6.18
N GLU A 330 -12.09 -5.04 -6.84
CA GLU A 330 -11.61 -5.23 -8.22
C GLU A 330 -10.23 -5.89 -8.31
N TYR A 331 -9.41 -5.79 -7.25
CA TYR A 331 -8.00 -6.23 -7.28
C TYR A 331 -7.63 -7.16 -6.12
N GLY A 332 -8.46 -7.25 -5.06
CA GLY A 332 -8.08 -7.96 -3.84
C GLY A 332 -7.03 -7.20 -3.01
N ASN A 333 -6.41 -7.89 -2.07
CA ASN A 333 -5.34 -7.35 -1.25
C ASN A 333 -3.96 -7.63 -1.91
N MET A 334 -3.40 -6.64 -2.58
CA MET A 334 -2.06 -6.67 -3.18
C MET A 334 -0.98 -6.18 -2.19
N SER A 335 -1.14 -6.42 -0.89
CA SER A 335 -0.21 -5.99 0.15
C SER A 335 0.15 -4.49 0.05
N ALA A 336 1.44 -4.12 0.04
CA ALA A 336 1.93 -2.74 -0.02
C ALA A 336 1.41 -1.92 -1.23
N VAL A 337 1.05 -2.58 -2.33
CA VAL A 337 0.59 -1.94 -3.56
C VAL A 337 -0.81 -1.35 -3.42
N THR A 338 -1.67 -1.99 -2.64
CA THR A 338 -3.10 -1.68 -2.57
C THR A 338 -3.38 -0.22 -2.19
N VAL A 339 -2.68 0.31 -1.19
CA VAL A 339 -2.88 1.69 -0.71
C VAL A 339 -2.51 2.73 -1.78
N LEU A 340 -1.57 2.40 -2.67
CA LEU A 340 -1.15 3.27 -3.77
C LEU A 340 -2.18 3.29 -4.90
N PHE A 341 -2.87 2.17 -5.18
CA PHE A 341 -4.02 2.15 -6.08
C PHE A 341 -5.16 3.03 -5.55
N ILE A 342 -5.42 3.00 -4.25
CA ILE A 342 -6.43 3.85 -3.62
C ILE A 342 -6.01 5.33 -3.72
N LEU A 343 -4.75 5.65 -3.42
CA LEU A 343 -4.22 7.01 -3.53
C LEU A 343 -4.35 7.55 -4.96
N LYS A 344 -4.09 6.71 -5.98
CA LYS A 344 -4.27 7.06 -7.40
C LYS A 344 -5.72 7.49 -7.71
N GLU A 345 -6.73 6.79 -7.16
CA GLU A 345 -8.15 7.17 -7.34
C GLU A 345 -8.46 8.51 -6.67
N PHE A 346 -7.91 8.77 -5.47
CA PHE A 346 -8.03 10.08 -4.83
C PHE A 346 -7.35 11.18 -5.64
N MET A 347 -6.14 10.96 -6.15
CA MET A 347 -5.45 11.94 -7.01
C MET A 347 -6.29 12.29 -8.24
N LYS A 348 -6.88 11.28 -8.88
CA LYS A 348 -7.77 11.49 -10.03
C LYS A 348 -9.02 12.30 -9.65
N LYS A 349 -9.70 11.94 -8.54
CA LYS A 349 -10.90 12.62 -8.05
C LYS A 349 -10.62 14.08 -7.68
N LEU A 350 -9.48 14.36 -7.04
CA LEU A 350 -9.15 15.66 -6.45
C LEU A 350 -8.24 16.53 -7.33
N SER A 351 -7.95 16.11 -8.56
CA SER A 351 -7.07 16.84 -9.50
C SER A 351 -7.54 18.27 -9.83
N THR A 352 -8.83 18.56 -9.67
CA THR A 352 -9.44 19.87 -9.91
C THR A 352 -9.82 20.62 -8.64
N THR A 353 -9.45 20.11 -7.46
CA THR A 353 -9.82 20.76 -6.20
C THR A 353 -9.10 22.11 -6.04
N THR A 354 -9.84 23.13 -5.64
CA THR A 354 -9.32 24.50 -5.47
C THR A 354 -9.18 24.92 -4.01
N THR A 355 -9.73 24.09 -3.11
CA THR A 355 -9.67 24.32 -1.66
C THR A 355 -8.68 23.35 -1.02
N ASN A 356 -7.98 23.82 0.02
CA ASN A 356 -7.07 22.95 0.76
C ASN A 356 -7.88 21.92 1.56
N GLU A 357 -7.74 20.65 1.20
CA GLU A 357 -8.39 19.53 1.85
C GLU A 357 -7.33 18.58 2.43
N LEU A 358 -7.53 18.17 3.69
CA LEU A 358 -6.62 17.25 4.36
C LEU A 358 -7.08 15.81 4.21
N GLY A 359 -6.11 14.95 3.95
CA GLY A 359 -6.27 13.49 3.92
C GLY A 359 -5.33 12.80 4.88
N LEU A 360 -5.77 11.67 5.41
CA LEU A 360 -4.96 10.75 6.19
C LEU A 360 -4.75 9.47 5.40
N LEU A 361 -3.50 9.16 5.09
CA LEU A 361 -3.13 7.85 4.55
C LEU A 361 -2.68 6.98 5.72
N ALA A 362 -3.24 5.77 5.82
CA ALA A 362 -2.94 4.83 6.88
C ALA A 362 -2.76 3.40 6.33
N ALA A 363 -1.67 2.76 6.73
CA ALA A 363 -1.39 1.36 6.43
C ALA A 363 -0.79 0.65 7.65
N LEU A 364 -0.99 -0.65 7.71
CA LEU A 364 -0.50 -1.52 8.78
C LEU A 364 0.40 -2.60 8.18
N GLY A 365 1.45 -2.99 8.89
CA GLY A 365 2.38 -4.01 8.44
C GLY A 365 3.04 -4.79 9.57
N PRO A 366 3.89 -5.77 9.20
CA PRO A 366 4.67 -6.53 10.17
C PRO A 366 5.52 -5.65 11.08
N GLY A 367 5.64 -6.14 12.36
CA GLY A 367 6.44 -5.44 13.35
C GLY A 367 5.81 -5.41 14.74
N PHE A 368 4.52 -5.31 14.96
CA PHE A 368 3.45 -4.78 14.11
C PHE A 368 3.55 -3.26 14.06
N SER A 369 3.37 -2.67 12.91
CA SER A 369 3.54 -1.21 12.76
C SER A 369 2.38 -0.56 12.03
N ALA A 370 2.15 0.72 12.35
CA ALA A 370 1.24 1.62 11.66
C ALA A 370 2.03 2.74 10.99
N GLU A 371 1.77 2.98 9.72
CA GLU A 371 2.28 4.12 8.97
C GLU A 371 1.15 5.12 8.75
N LEU A 372 1.38 6.36 9.17
CA LEU A 372 0.44 7.48 9.06
C LEU A 372 1.08 8.62 8.27
N LEU A 373 0.38 9.10 7.24
CA LEU A 373 0.79 10.28 6.50
C LEU A 373 -0.36 11.29 6.44
N LEU A 374 -0.05 12.54 6.75
CA LEU A 374 -0.95 13.67 6.54
C LEU A 374 -0.69 14.26 5.16
N LEU A 375 -1.70 14.25 4.32
CA LEU A 375 -1.68 14.75 2.96
C LEU A 375 -2.52 16.02 2.85
N GLU A 376 -2.12 16.95 1.98
CA GLU A 376 -2.91 18.14 1.64
C GLU A 376 -3.11 18.20 0.12
N TRP A 377 -4.36 18.32 -0.32
CA TRP A 377 -4.73 18.70 -1.68
C TRP A 377 -5.14 20.18 -1.70
N GLY A 378 -4.73 20.91 -2.73
CA GLY A 378 -5.06 22.30 -2.90
C GLY A 378 -4.15 22.98 -3.90
N ARG A 379 -4.50 24.20 -4.29
CA ARG A 379 -3.61 25.00 -5.13
C ARG A 379 -2.38 25.44 -4.34
N VAL A 380 -1.25 25.38 -4.99
CA VAL A 380 -0.02 26.05 -4.60
C VAL A 380 -0.19 27.57 -4.74
#